data_7c1ee3ab907557a7b430767264c53031
#
_entry.id   7c1ee3ab907557a7b430767264c53031
#
_cell.length_a   1.000
_cell.length_b   1.000
_cell.length_c   1.000
_cell.angle_alpha   90.00
_cell.angle_beta   90.00
_cell.angle_gamma   90.00
#
_symmetry.space_group_name_H-M   'P 1'
#
loop_
_entity.id
_entity.type
_entity.pdbx_description
1 polymer ?
#
loop_
_entity_poly.entity_id
_entity_poly.type
_entity_poly.pdbx_seq_one_letter_code
_entity_poly.pdbx_strand_id
1 'polypeptide(L)'
;MVTIISGIALLLITLAAFSLFSLKMPKGQAAMSGMANAAVATFLVEAIMSYIAGDLFGISFFKDVGSIAGGMGGVAAAALVPMGMGASPVLSMCAGVAVGGYGILPGFIAGYVVGLIGPAIEKKLPEGLDVIVGAMAVASVARAIAAFVNPGVTMVLSIIGKTITEATLTSPIIMGFLLGGIIKMICTSPLSSMALTAMLGLTGLPMGIAAVACFGGSFTNGTIFKRLHFGNNGNVIAVMLEPLTQADIVTTHPIPIYGSNFFGGGIAGVGAAMLGIVNNAPGTASPIPGMLAPFAFNAPGKVVMALAIAAVGGGIAGFIGSIVFKKFDEGVEAVD
;
A
#
# COMPACT_ATOMS: atom_id res chain seq x y z
N MET A 1 0.55 6.08 -27.58
CA MET A 1 -0.41 4.97 -27.30
C MET A 1 0.27 3.74 -26.76
N VAL A 2 1.29 3.19 -27.41
CA VAL A 2 2.01 1.98 -26.92
C VAL A 2 2.51 2.15 -25.48
N THR A 3 3.17 3.26 -25.16
CA THR A 3 3.70 3.53 -23.80
C THR A 3 2.60 3.54 -22.72
N ILE A 4 1.44 4.11 -23.03
CA ILE A 4 0.30 4.16 -22.10
C ILE A 4 -0.23 2.73 -21.87
N ILE A 5 -0.44 1.98 -22.94
CA ILE A 5 -0.91 0.58 -22.86
C ILE A 5 0.10 -0.27 -22.08
N SER A 6 1.40 -0.10 -22.33
CA SER A 6 2.44 -0.82 -21.60
C SER A 6 2.45 -0.48 -20.11
N GLY A 7 2.34 0.79 -19.74
CA GLY A 7 2.28 1.23 -18.34
C GLY A 7 1.09 0.64 -17.59
N ILE A 8 -0.10 0.68 -18.22
CA ILE A 8 -1.31 0.10 -17.65
C ILE A 8 -1.21 -1.43 -17.56
N ALA A 9 -0.75 -2.08 -18.63
CA ALA A 9 -0.60 -3.53 -18.64
C ALA A 9 0.38 -4.01 -17.56
N LEU A 10 1.52 -3.35 -17.39
CA LEU A 10 2.48 -3.68 -16.34
C LEU A 10 1.91 -3.47 -14.93
N LEU A 11 1.15 -2.39 -14.72
CA LEU A 11 0.49 -2.17 -13.45
C LEU A 11 -0.54 -3.27 -13.13
N LEU A 12 -1.36 -3.66 -14.13
CA LEU A 12 -2.35 -4.72 -13.98
C LEU A 12 -1.70 -6.10 -13.80
N ILE A 13 -0.60 -6.39 -14.51
CA ILE A 13 0.17 -7.63 -14.34
C ILE A 13 0.76 -7.70 -12.92
N THR A 14 1.32 -6.60 -12.42
CA THR A 14 1.86 -6.54 -11.06
C THR A 14 0.75 -6.79 -10.03
N LEU A 15 -0.41 -6.14 -10.19
CA LEU A 15 -1.57 -6.35 -9.33
C LEU A 15 -2.07 -7.81 -9.39
N ALA A 16 -2.17 -8.37 -10.60
CA ALA A 16 -2.57 -9.77 -10.79
C ALA A 16 -1.58 -10.74 -10.13
N ALA A 17 -0.27 -10.48 -10.22
CA ALA A 17 0.75 -11.31 -9.59
C ALA A 17 0.60 -11.32 -8.05
N PHE A 18 0.41 -10.15 -7.41
CA PHE A 18 0.17 -10.07 -5.97
C PHE A 18 -1.16 -10.73 -5.57
N SER A 19 -2.22 -10.52 -6.35
CA SER A 19 -3.53 -11.14 -6.09
C SER A 19 -3.46 -12.67 -6.22
N LEU A 20 -2.82 -13.19 -7.25
CA LEU A 20 -2.61 -14.63 -7.44
C LEU A 20 -1.75 -15.22 -6.30
N PHE A 21 -0.69 -14.52 -5.90
CA PHE A 21 0.11 -14.93 -4.74
C PHE A 21 -0.76 -15.03 -3.49
N SER A 22 -1.52 -13.99 -3.18
CA SER A 22 -2.41 -13.96 -2.01
C SER A 22 -3.40 -15.12 -1.98
N LEU A 23 -4.00 -15.43 -3.14
CA LEU A 23 -5.09 -16.42 -3.25
C LEU A 23 -4.60 -17.86 -3.42
N LYS A 24 -3.45 -18.08 -4.06
CA LYS A 24 -3.00 -19.43 -4.49
C LYS A 24 -1.82 -19.96 -3.72
N MET A 25 -0.98 -19.11 -3.13
CA MET A 25 0.20 -19.58 -2.41
C MET A 25 -0.16 -20.03 -0.98
N PRO A 26 0.53 -21.02 -0.43
CA PRO A 26 0.34 -21.46 0.96
C PRO A 26 0.49 -20.28 1.92
N LYS A 27 -0.50 -20.04 2.78
CA LYS A 27 -0.55 -18.86 3.69
C LYS A 27 -0.36 -17.51 2.99
N GLY A 28 -0.70 -17.41 1.70
CA GLY A 28 -0.48 -16.19 0.90
C GLY A 28 -1.16 -14.95 1.48
N GLN A 29 -2.39 -15.06 1.97
CA GLN A 29 -3.10 -13.95 2.62
C GLN A 29 -2.37 -13.47 3.89
N ALA A 30 -1.94 -14.40 4.75
CA ALA A 30 -1.19 -14.07 5.96
C ALA A 30 0.16 -13.38 5.64
N ALA A 31 0.85 -13.88 4.62
CA ALA A 31 2.08 -13.26 4.13
C ALA A 31 1.85 -11.85 3.59
N MET A 32 0.81 -11.63 2.79
CA MET A 32 0.46 -10.30 2.25
C MET A 32 0.05 -9.33 3.36
N SER A 33 -0.68 -9.80 4.39
CA SER A 33 -0.99 -9.01 5.58
C SER A 33 0.28 -8.61 6.33
N GLY A 34 1.23 -9.53 6.50
CA GLY A 34 2.54 -9.24 7.09
C GLY A 34 3.32 -8.17 6.30
N MET A 35 3.28 -8.23 4.96
CA MET A 35 3.89 -7.22 4.09
C MET A 35 3.18 -5.86 4.22
N ALA A 36 1.87 -5.83 4.29
CA ALA A 36 1.11 -4.60 4.49
C ALA A 36 1.46 -3.95 5.84
N ASN A 37 1.54 -4.74 6.91
CA ASN A 37 1.97 -4.27 8.23
C ASN A 37 3.40 -3.72 8.21
N ALA A 38 4.31 -4.36 7.45
CA ALA A 38 5.68 -3.86 7.27
C ALA A 38 5.69 -2.49 6.57
N ALA A 39 4.87 -2.31 5.53
CA ALA A 39 4.75 -1.03 4.85
C ALA A 39 4.17 0.07 5.77
N VAL A 40 3.19 -0.25 6.59
CA VAL A 40 2.66 0.68 7.60
C VAL A 40 3.73 1.05 8.62
N ALA A 41 4.42 0.06 9.18
CA ALA A 41 5.47 0.28 10.20
C ALA A 41 6.67 1.09 9.68
N THR A 42 6.90 1.13 8.38
CA THR A 42 8.05 1.81 7.77
C THR A 42 7.64 3.04 6.96
N PHE A 43 6.93 2.86 5.85
CA PHE A 43 6.63 3.97 4.93
C PHE A 43 5.60 4.96 5.47
N LEU A 44 4.64 4.53 6.30
CA LEU A 44 3.73 5.48 6.96
C LEU A 44 4.49 6.32 7.99
N VAL A 45 5.40 5.69 8.76
CA VAL A 45 6.26 6.42 9.72
C VAL A 45 7.17 7.38 8.97
N GLU A 46 7.81 6.95 7.88
CA GLU A 46 8.63 7.82 7.03
C GLU A 46 7.81 8.99 6.48
N ALA A 47 6.63 8.71 5.95
CA ALA A 47 5.76 9.74 5.37
C ALA A 47 5.40 10.83 6.38
N ILE A 48 5.00 10.44 7.60
CA ILE A 48 4.59 11.38 8.64
C ILE A 48 5.82 12.07 9.24
N MET A 49 6.83 11.31 9.62
CA MET A 49 7.96 11.86 10.37
C MET A 49 8.95 12.58 9.46
N SER A 50 9.40 11.97 8.34
CA SER A 50 10.40 12.58 7.48
C SER A 50 9.83 13.71 6.64
N TYR A 51 8.77 13.43 5.86
CA TYR A 51 8.27 14.41 4.88
C TYR A 51 7.35 15.46 5.49
N ILE A 52 6.55 15.14 6.52
CA ILE A 52 5.63 16.11 7.13
C ILE A 52 6.31 16.80 8.30
N ALA A 53 6.64 16.09 9.36
CA ALA A 53 7.22 16.72 10.55
C ALA A 53 8.67 17.22 10.29
N GLY A 54 9.46 16.47 9.51
CA GLY A 54 10.83 16.82 9.16
C GLY A 54 10.90 17.93 8.11
N ASP A 55 10.48 17.66 6.88
CA ASP A 55 10.68 18.57 5.75
C ASP A 55 9.68 19.74 5.75
N LEU A 56 8.38 19.48 5.97
CA LEU A 56 7.36 20.52 5.90
C LEU A 56 7.39 21.44 7.14
N PHE A 57 7.57 20.89 8.36
CA PHE A 57 7.64 21.68 9.60
C PHE A 57 9.08 22.00 10.04
N GLY A 58 10.10 21.49 9.35
CA GLY A 58 11.51 21.82 9.59
C GLY A 58 12.12 21.19 10.84
N ILE A 59 11.55 20.09 11.37
CA ILE A 59 12.04 19.45 12.60
C ILE A 59 13.00 18.29 12.25
N SER A 60 14.30 18.57 12.26
CA SER A 60 15.36 17.64 11.83
C SER A 60 15.32 16.28 12.55
N PHE A 61 14.99 16.26 13.83
CA PHE A 61 14.86 15.03 14.62
C PHE A 61 13.82 14.08 14.01
N PHE A 62 12.64 14.59 13.62
CA PHE A 62 11.63 13.75 13.02
C PHE A 62 12.00 13.30 11.60
N LYS A 63 12.74 14.14 10.87
CA LYS A 63 13.29 13.73 9.57
C LYS A 63 14.22 12.52 9.71
N ASP A 64 15.08 12.51 10.71
CA ASP A 64 15.99 11.40 11.00
C ASP A 64 15.22 10.13 11.40
N VAL A 65 14.26 10.24 12.33
CA VAL A 65 13.38 9.13 12.72
C VAL A 65 12.67 8.52 11.50
N GLY A 66 12.08 9.34 10.64
CA GLY A 66 11.35 8.87 9.46
C GLY A 66 12.26 8.21 8.43
N SER A 67 13.44 8.79 8.16
CA SER A 67 14.38 8.23 7.18
C SER A 67 14.93 6.87 7.59
N ILE A 68 15.21 6.68 8.89
CA ILE A 68 15.62 5.39 9.43
C ILE A 68 14.48 4.38 9.29
N ALA A 69 13.26 4.75 9.69
CA ALA A 69 12.10 3.87 9.58
C ALA A 69 11.84 3.43 8.12
N GLY A 70 11.87 4.37 7.16
CA GLY A 70 11.69 4.09 5.74
C GLY A 70 12.73 3.12 5.18
N GLY A 71 13.99 3.25 5.64
CA GLY A 71 15.08 2.36 5.26
C GLY A 71 14.94 0.92 5.77
N MET A 72 14.04 0.67 6.73
CA MET A 72 13.85 -0.64 7.36
C MET A 72 12.79 -1.52 6.69
N GLY A 73 12.27 -1.17 5.51
CA GLY A 73 11.20 -1.91 4.84
C GLY A 73 11.49 -3.40 4.64
N GLY A 74 12.72 -3.75 4.25
CA GLY A 74 13.14 -5.14 4.10
C GLY A 74 13.21 -5.89 5.42
N VAL A 75 13.74 -5.24 6.46
CA VAL A 75 13.80 -5.79 7.84
C VAL A 75 12.39 -6.07 8.36
N ALA A 76 11.50 -5.08 8.24
CA ALA A 76 10.13 -5.20 8.69
C ALA A 76 9.36 -6.31 7.95
N ALA A 77 9.52 -6.40 6.63
CA ALA A 77 8.88 -7.46 5.85
C ALA A 77 9.40 -8.86 6.23
N ALA A 78 10.75 -9.01 6.31
CA ALA A 78 11.34 -10.29 6.67
C ALA A 78 11.03 -10.74 8.11
N ALA A 79 10.62 -9.82 9.00
CA ALA A 79 10.15 -10.13 10.35
C ALA A 79 8.63 -10.34 10.41
N LEU A 80 7.83 -9.42 9.90
CA LEU A 80 6.37 -9.44 10.08
C LEU A 80 5.67 -10.49 9.20
N VAL A 81 6.25 -10.85 8.06
CA VAL A 81 5.69 -11.89 7.19
C VAL A 81 5.72 -13.26 7.86
N PRO A 82 6.87 -13.79 8.31
CA PRO A 82 6.89 -15.10 8.97
C PRO A 82 6.11 -15.09 10.28
N MET A 83 6.12 -13.99 11.02
CA MET A 83 5.31 -13.83 12.24
C MET A 83 3.81 -13.95 11.94
N GLY A 84 3.32 -13.27 10.90
CA GLY A 84 1.93 -13.40 10.44
C GLY A 84 1.59 -14.81 9.95
N MET A 85 2.57 -15.55 9.46
CA MET A 85 2.42 -16.95 9.03
C MET A 85 2.52 -17.98 10.18
N GLY A 86 2.79 -17.53 11.41
CA GLY A 86 2.79 -18.36 12.63
C GLY A 86 4.16 -18.82 13.09
N ALA A 87 5.25 -18.21 12.63
CA ALA A 87 6.58 -18.37 13.22
C ALA A 87 6.70 -17.54 14.52
N SER A 88 7.55 -17.96 15.45
CA SER A 88 7.76 -17.22 16.69
C SER A 88 8.35 -15.83 16.45
N PRO A 89 8.12 -14.86 17.35
CA PRO A 89 8.67 -13.52 17.22
C PRO A 89 10.20 -13.50 17.14
N VAL A 90 10.89 -14.32 17.92
CA VAL A 90 12.35 -14.37 17.96
C VAL A 90 12.92 -14.84 16.62
N LEU A 91 12.41 -15.96 16.10
CA LEU A 91 12.84 -16.53 14.82
C LEU A 91 12.55 -15.57 13.66
N SER A 92 11.39 -14.93 13.68
CA SER A 92 11.00 -13.93 12.70
C SER A 92 11.92 -12.70 12.73
N MET A 93 12.30 -12.23 13.92
CA MET A 93 13.23 -11.11 14.06
C MET A 93 14.66 -11.48 13.62
N CYS A 94 15.11 -12.74 13.83
CA CYS A 94 16.38 -13.20 13.27
C CYS A 94 16.43 -13.06 11.74
N ALA A 95 15.35 -13.43 11.06
CA ALA A 95 15.23 -13.22 9.62
C ALA A 95 15.24 -11.73 9.26
N GLY A 96 14.47 -10.92 9.98
CA GLY A 96 14.38 -9.47 9.76
C GLY A 96 15.73 -8.78 9.85
N VAL A 97 16.43 -8.97 10.95
CA VAL A 97 17.75 -8.33 11.19
C VAL A 97 18.77 -8.76 10.14
N ALA A 98 18.76 -10.02 9.74
CA ALA A 98 19.67 -10.55 8.73
C ALA A 98 19.47 -9.93 7.33
N VAL A 99 18.25 -9.47 7.02
CA VAL A 99 17.88 -8.89 5.71
C VAL A 99 18.16 -7.38 5.64
N GLY A 100 18.73 -6.78 6.67
CA GLY A 100 19.08 -5.37 6.68
C GLY A 100 19.85 -4.91 5.43
N GLY A 101 19.46 -3.74 4.90
CA GLY A 101 20.01 -3.15 3.67
C GLY A 101 19.34 -3.59 2.37
N TYR A 102 18.39 -4.53 2.40
CA TYR A 102 17.55 -4.88 1.24
C TYR A 102 16.17 -4.21 1.33
N GLY A 103 15.54 -4.03 0.17
CA GLY A 103 14.20 -3.45 0.07
C GLY A 103 13.08 -4.39 0.56
N ILE A 104 11.87 -3.84 0.60
CA ILE A 104 10.70 -4.56 1.16
C ILE A 104 10.38 -5.86 0.41
N LEU A 105 10.50 -5.92 -0.92
CA LEU A 105 10.14 -7.12 -1.68
C LEU A 105 11.16 -8.26 -1.55
N PRO A 106 12.49 -8.04 -1.63
CA PRO A 106 13.46 -9.06 -1.20
C PRO A 106 13.24 -9.54 0.24
N GLY A 107 12.93 -8.61 1.17
CA GLY A 107 12.56 -8.95 2.55
C GLY A 107 11.30 -9.80 2.64
N PHE A 108 10.27 -9.46 1.87
CA PHE A 108 9.04 -10.24 1.77
C PHE A 108 9.29 -11.68 1.29
N ILE A 109 10.07 -11.85 0.22
CA ILE A 109 10.38 -13.17 -0.34
C ILE A 109 11.16 -14.02 0.68
N ALA A 110 12.17 -13.42 1.32
CA ALA A 110 12.93 -14.11 2.37
C ALA A 110 12.05 -14.47 3.56
N GLY A 111 11.24 -13.52 4.05
CA GLY A 111 10.30 -13.73 5.14
C GLY A 111 9.24 -14.78 4.82
N TYR A 112 8.74 -14.82 3.59
CA TYR A 112 7.79 -15.85 3.15
C TYR A 112 8.38 -17.25 3.24
N VAL A 113 9.59 -17.46 2.75
CA VAL A 113 10.27 -18.76 2.86
C VAL A 113 10.49 -19.13 4.33
N VAL A 114 10.94 -18.19 5.15
CA VAL A 114 11.08 -18.40 6.61
C VAL A 114 9.74 -18.76 7.26
N GLY A 115 8.66 -18.11 6.87
CA GLY A 115 7.30 -18.39 7.38
C GLY A 115 6.76 -19.78 7.00
N LEU A 116 7.28 -20.37 5.90
CA LEU A 116 6.96 -21.74 5.53
C LEU A 116 7.75 -22.76 6.33
N ILE A 117 9.05 -22.53 6.56
CA ILE A 117 9.95 -23.50 7.20
C ILE A 117 10.04 -23.31 8.73
N GLY A 118 9.91 -22.08 9.23
CA GLY A 118 10.10 -21.71 10.64
C GLY A 118 9.25 -22.51 11.60
N PRO A 119 7.92 -22.56 11.44
CA PRO A 119 7.05 -23.33 12.31
C PRO A 119 7.35 -24.84 12.33
N ALA A 120 7.95 -25.36 11.25
CA ALA A 120 8.36 -26.76 11.19
C ALA A 120 9.68 -27.00 11.95
N ILE A 121 10.58 -26.03 11.95
CA ILE A 121 11.81 -26.04 12.74
C ILE A 121 11.46 -26.03 14.23
N GLU A 122 10.62 -25.10 14.65
CA GLU A 122 10.19 -24.93 16.04
C GLU A 122 9.51 -26.18 16.61
N LYS A 123 8.69 -26.87 15.82
CA LYS A 123 8.01 -28.10 16.24
C LYS A 123 8.93 -29.33 16.36
N LYS A 124 10.04 -29.36 15.62
CA LYS A 124 10.93 -30.54 15.54
C LYS A 124 12.11 -30.47 16.51
N LEU A 125 12.45 -29.30 16.98
CA LEU A 125 13.59 -29.10 17.87
C LEU A 125 13.13 -28.96 19.32
N PRO A 126 13.91 -29.47 20.30
CA PRO A 126 13.68 -29.22 21.72
C PRO A 126 13.73 -27.72 22.04
N GLU A 127 12.97 -27.31 23.07
CA GLU A 127 12.93 -25.96 23.56
C GLU A 127 14.36 -25.44 23.91
N GLY A 128 14.72 -24.28 23.42
CA GLY A 128 16.05 -23.69 23.55
C GLY A 128 16.99 -24.00 22.37
N LEU A 129 16.97 -25.22 21.83
CA LEU A 129 17.72 -25.53 20.61
C LEU A 129 17.07 -24.94 19.36
N ASP A 130 15.74 -24.84 19.34
CA ASP A 130 14.98 -24.17 18.30
C ASP A 130 15.41 -22.73 18.10
N VAL A 131 15.68 -21.97 19.19
CA VAL A 131 16.17 -20.60 19.14
C VAL A 131 17.58 -20.52 18.56
N ILE A 132 18.50 -21.40 18.99
CA ILE A 132 19.89 -21.36 18.54
C ILE A 132 20.01 -21.77 17.06
N VAL A 133 19.40 -22.89 16.70
CA VAL A 133 19.42 -23.39 15.31
C VAL A 133 18.61 -22.44 14.41
N GLY A 134 17.47 -21.95 14.93
CA GLY A 134 16.67 -20.94 14.25
C GLY A 134 17.47 -19.68 13.96
N ALA A 135 18.14 -19.12 14.96
CA ALA A 135 18.96 -17.90 14.78
C ALA A 135 20.04 -18.09 13.72
N MET A 136 20.77 -19.21 13.75
CA MET A 136 21.86 -19.48 12.82
C MET A 136 21.35 -19.82 11.40
N ALA A 137 20.42 -20.79 11.30
CA ALA A 137 19.94 -21.27 10.01
C ALA A 137 19.01 -20.26 9.34
N VAL A 138 18.04 -19.71 10.09
CA VAL A 138 17.03 -18.80 9.54
C VAL A 138 17.64 -17.47 9.13
N ALA A 139 18.54 -16.90 9.92
CA ALA A 139 19.24 -15.66 9.57
C ALA A 139 20.06 -15.86 8.28
N SER A 140 20.82 -16.96 8.17
CA SER A 140 21.63 -17.27 7.00
C SER A 140 20.78 -17.51 5.76
N VAL A 141 19.70 -18.29 5.87
CA VAL A 141 18.77 -18.56 4.77
C VAL A 141 18.06 -17.29 4.30
N ALA A 142 17.53 -16.48 5.24
CA ALA A 142 16.87 -15.22 4.91
C ALA A 142 17.81 -14.27 4.16
N ARG A 143 19.05 -14.12 4.65
CA ARG A 143 20.07 -13.28 3.99
C ARG A 143 20.42 -13.79 2.60
N ALA A 144 20.64 -15.09 2.45
CA ALA A 144 20.99 -15.71 1.16
C ALA A 144 19.87 -15.52 0.12
N ILE A 145 18.61 -15.74 0.52
CA ILE A 145 17.45 -15.52 -0.35
C ILE A 145 17.34 -14.07 -0.76
N ALA A 146 17.38 -13.13 0.20
CA ALA A 146 17.28 -11.71 -0.10
C ALA A 146 18.40 -11.24 -1.06
N ALA A 147 19.64 -11.69 -0.84
CA ALA A 147 20.78 -11.37 -1.70
C ALA A 147 20.61 -11.94 -3.12
N PHE A 148 20.14 -13.18 -3.22
CA PHE A 148 19.94 -13.84 -4.52
C PHE A 148 18.83 -13.19 -5.35
N VAL A 149 17.69 -12.85 -4.73
CA VAL A 149 16.55 -12.31 -5.47
C VAL A 149 16.66 -10.80 -5.74
N ASN A 150 17.41 -10.06 -4.91
CA ASN A 150 17.47 -8.59 -4.96
C ASN A 150 17.83 -8.02 -6.34
N PRO A 151 18.85 -8.49 -7.09
CA PRO A 151 19.18 -7.90 -8.38
C PRO A 151 18.05 -8.03 -9.40
N GLY A 152 17.40 -9.20 -9.47
CA GLY A 152 16.27 -9.44 -10.38
C GLY A 152 15.04 -8.62 -9.99
N VAL A 153 14.72 -8.58 -8.71
CA VAL A 153 13.60 -7.83 -8.18
C VAL A 153 13.76 -6.33 -8.44
N THR A 154 14.90 -5.75 -8.09
CA THR A 154 15.14 -4.32 -8.29
C THR A 154 15.13 -3.93 -9.75
N MET A 155 15.67 -4.77 -10.65
CA MET A 155 15.63 -4.55 -12.10
C MET A 155 14.19 -4.51 -12.61
N VAL A 156 13.38 -5.53 -12.29
CA VAL A 156 11.98 -5.62 -12.75
C VAL A 156 11.17 -4.44 -12.23
N LEU A 157 11.25 -4.13 -10.93
CA LEU A 157 10.52 -3.02 -10.33
C LEU A 157 10.91 -1.67 -10.93
N SER A 158 12.20 -1.45 -11.18
CA SER A 158 12.69 -0.23 -11.84
C SER A 158 12.13 -0.07 -13.26
N ILE A 159 12.06 -1.15 -14.04
CA ILE A 159 11.47 -1.12 -15.39
C ILE A 159 9.98 -0.77 -15.31
N ILE A 160 9.23 -1.41 -14.41
CA ILE A 160 7.79 -1.16 -14.23
C ILE A 160 7.56 0.31 -13.81
N GLY A 161 8.27 0.78 -12.78
CA GLY A 161 8.14 2.14 -12.27
C GLY A 161 8.46 3.20 -13.32
N LYS A 162 9.54 3.02 -14.09
CA LYS A 162 9.90 3.91 -15.21
C LYS A 162 8.84 3.92 -16.29
N THR A 163 8.33 2.77 -16.70
CA THR A 163 7.30 2.67 -17.74
C THR A 163 5.99 3.36 -17.30
N ILE A 164 5.59 3.20 -16.04
CA ILE A 164 4.42 3.92 -15.48
C ILE A 164 4.67 5.42 -15.49
N THR A 165 5.87 5.87 -15.11
CA THR A 165 6.23 7.28 -15.10
C THR A 165 6.20 7.89 -16.52
N GLU A 166 6.80 7.23 -17.49
CA GLU A 166 6.81 7.66 -18.89
C GLU A 166 5.39 7.71 -19.48
N ALA A 167 4.57 6.69 -19.19
CA ALA A 167 3.17 6.67 -19.60
C ALA A 167 2.39 7.85 -19.01
N THR A 168 2.62 8.16 -17.73
CA THR A 168 1.96 9.26 -17.02
C THR A 168 2.37 10.62 -17.60
N LEU A 169 3.65 10.82 -17.92
CA LEU A 169 4.13 12.06 -18.53
C LEU A 169 3.66 12.22 -19.97
N THR A 170 3.48 11.11 -20.70
CA THR A 170 2.99 11.12 -22.08
C THR A 170 1.51 11.49 -22.16
N SER A 171 0.69 11.05 -21.22
CA SER A 171 -0.76 11.32 -21.20
C SER A 171 -1.28 11.48 -19.77
N PRO A 172 -0.99 12.63 -19.14
CA PRO A 172 -1.30 12.84 -17.71
C PRO A 172 -2.77 12.63 -17.36
N ILE A 173 -3.71 13.06 -18.20
CA ILE A 173 -5.15 12.97 -17.92
C ILE A 173 -5.62 11.52 -17.95
N ILE A 174 -5.27 10.77 -19.00
CA ILE A 174 -5.67 9.37 -19.16
C ILE A 174 -5.03 8.54 -18.03
N MET A 175 -3.73 8.72 -17.80
CA MET A 175 -3.04 8.03 -16.72
C MET A 175 -3.50 8.51 -15.35
N GLY A 176 -3.88 9.78 -15.20
CA GLY A 176 -4.50 10.31 -13.99
C GLY A 176 -5.75 9.52 -13.62
N PHE A 177 -6.63 9.27 -14.60
CA PHE A 177 -7.84 8.47 -14.38
C PHE A 177 -7.51 7.01 -14.06
N LEU A 178 -6.70 6.36 -14.90
CA LEU A 178 -6.44 4.93 -14.80
C LEU A 178 -5.55 4.59 -13.61
N LEU A 179 -4.43 5.29 -13.45
CA LEU A 179 -3.52 5.09 -12.32
C LEU A 179 -4.21 5.46 -11.00
N GLY A 180 -4.90 6.60 -10.94
CA GLY A 180 -5.65 7.03 -9.76
C GLY A 180 -6.74 6.02 -9.37
N GLY A 181 -7.52 5.54 -10.34
CA GLY A 181 -8.55 4.53 -10.10
C GLY A 181 -7.98 3.20 -9.61
N ILE A 182 -6.96 2.68 -10.28
CA ILE A 182 -6.34 1.38 -9.92
C ILE A 182 -5.66 1.47 -8.55
N ILE A 183 -4.84 2.50 -8.30
CA ILE A 183 -4.17 2.67 -7.00
C ILE A 183 -5.19 2.83 -5.87
N LYS A 184 -6.30 3.53 -6.12
CA LYS A 184 -7.35 3.65 -5.10
C LYS A 184 -8.07 2.32 -4.83
N MET A 185 -8.33 1.49 -5.83
CA MET A 185 -8.83 0.13 -5.60
C MET A 185 -7.86 -0.68 -4.73
N ILE A 186 -6.57 -0.62 -5.04
CA ILE A 186 -5.51 -1.29 -4.26
C ILE A 186 -5.47 -0.77 -2.82
N CYS A 187 -5.54 0.56 -2.64
CA CYS A 187 -5.57 1.21 -1.33
C CYS A 187 -6.72 0.72 -0.43
N THR A 188 -7.84 0.34 -1.03
CA THR A 188 -9.02 -0.16 -0.32
C THR A 188 -9.01 -1.69 -0.19
N SER A 189 -8.20 -2.38 -0.98
CA SER A 189 -8.07 -3.84 -0.95
C SER A 189 -7.12 -4.29 0.17
N PRO A 190 -7.08 -5.59 0.52
CA PRO A 190 -6.07 -6.15 1.41
C PRO A 190 -4.62 -6.01 0.94
N LEU A 191 -4.41 -5.51 -0.28
CA LEU A 191 -3.11 -5.19 -0.83
C LEU A 191 -2.71 -3.78 -0.38
N SER A 192 -1.45 -3.59 0.02
CA SER A 192 -0.97 -2.27 0.43
C SER A 192 -0.56 -1.43 -0.77
N SER A 193 -1.29 -0.33 -1.04
CA SER A 193 -0.90 0.67 -2.03
C SER A 193 0.38 1.41 -1.64
N MET A 194 0.65 1.57 -0.35
CA MET A 194 1.91 2.12 0.15
C MET A 194 3.09 1.22 -0.23
N ALA A 195 2.98 -0.09 0.07
CA ALA A 195 4.00 -1.05 -0.31
C ALA A 195 4.22 -1.08 -1.82
N LEU A 196 3.13 -1.11 -2.61
CA LEU A 196 3.22 -1.15 -4.07
C LEU A 196 3.92 0.10 -4.63
N THR A 197 3.50 1.30 -4.24
CA THR A 197 4.09 2.54 -4.76
C THR A 197 5.53 2.75 -4.32
N ALA A 198 5.89 2.29 -3.11
CA ALA A 198 7.27 2.28 -2.64
C ALA A 198 8.13 1.27 -3.40
N MET A 199 7.65 0.04 -3.59
CA MET A 199 8.37 -0.99 -4.37
C MET A 199 8.61 -0.56 -5.82
N LEU A 200 7.62 0.07 -6.46
CA LEU A 200 7.74 0.58 -7.82
C LEU A 200 8.61 1.85 -7.90
N GLY A 201 9.02 2.42 -6.78
CA GLY A 201 9.78 3.66 -6.73
C GLY A 201 9.05 4.83 -7.39
N LEU A 202 7.71 4.89 -7.28
CA LEU A 202 6.93 5.95 -7.90
C LEU A 202 7.26 7.28 -7.24
N THR A 203 7.60 8.27 -8.06
CA THR A 203 7.89 9.66 -7.66
C THR A 203 7.27 10.62 -8.67
N GLY A 204 7.35 11.90 -8.41
CA GLY A 204 6.86 12.94 -9.31
C GLY A 204 5.34 12.91 -9.49
N LEU A 205 4.88 13.13 -10.72
CA LEU A 205 3.46 13.18 -11.07
C LEU A 205 2.72 11.86 -10.81
N PRO A 206 3.25 10.67 -11.15
CA PRO A 206 2.56 9.40 -10.85
C PRO A 206 2.29 9.22 -9.36
N MET A 207 3.25 9.57 -8.51
CA MET A 207 3.06 9.47 -7.06
C MET A 207 2.11 10.54 -6.53
N GLY A 208 2.12 11.74 -7.11
CA GLY A 208 1.14 12.79 -6.80
C GLY A 208 -0.29 12.36 -7.13
N ILE A 209 -0.50 11.74 -8.30
CA ILE A 209 -1.78 11.14 -8.71
C ILE A 209 -2.22 10.07 -7.71
N ALA A 210 -1.32 9.13 -7.36
CA ALA A 210 -1.60 8.05 -6.44
C ALA A 210 -2.00 8.55 -5.05
N ALA A 211 -1.26 9.53 -4.52
CA ALA A 211 -1.49 10.14 -3.22
C ALA A 211 -2.86 10.83 -3.14
N VAL A 212 -3.14 11.74 -4.10
CA VAL A 212 -4.41 12.49 -4.15
C VAL A 212 -5.60 11.55 -4.43
N ALA A 213 -5.42 10.51 -5.24
CA ALA A 213 -6.46 9.52 -5.50
C ALA A 213 -6.83 8.72 -4.23
N CYS A 214 -5.86 8.34 -3.41
CA CYS A 214 -6.10 7.66 -2.14
C CYS A 214 -6.86 8.57 -1.16
N PHE A 215 -6.52 9.85 -1.07
CA PHE A 215 -7.26 10.81 -0.28
C PHE A 215 -8.69 11.01 -0.79
N GLY A 216 -8.88 11.30 -2.08
CA GLY A 216 -10.21 11.50 -2.67
C GLY A 216 -11.13 10.30 -2.50
N GLY A 217 -10.58 9.10 -2.65
CA GLY A 217 -11.30 7.86 -2.43
C GLY A 217 -11.68 7.57 -0.98
N SER A 218 -11.15 8.29 0.02
CA SER A 218 -11.68 8.26 1.39
C SER A 218 -13.14 8.71 1.43
N PHE A 219 -13.47 9.76 0.69
CA PHE A 219 -14.83 10.26 0.58
C PHE A 219 -15.73 9.30 -0.22
N THR A 220 -15.18 8.59 -1.20
CA THR A 220 -15.88 7.51 -1.89
C THR A 220 -16.24 6.39 -0.90
N ASN A 221 -15.26 5.92 -0.13
CA ASN A 221 -15.45 4.89 0.88
C ASN A 221 -16.48 5.31 1.92
N GLY A 222 -16.31 6.49 2.53
CA GLY A 222 -17.22 6.98 3.54
C GLY A 222 -18.67 7.09 3.05
N THR A 223 -18.84 7.57 1.81
CA THR A 223 -20.18 7.71 1.20
C THR A 223 -20.81 6.35 0.90
N ILE A 224 -20.06 5.39 0.33
CA ILE A 224 -20.55 4.03 0.05
C ILE A 224 -20.91 3.30 1.34
N PHE A 225 -20.00 3.27 2.32
CA PHE A 225 -20.24 2.60 3.60
C PHE A 225 -21.49 3.17 4.29
N LYS A 226 -21.59 4.50 4.36
CA LYS A 226 -22.72 5.17 5.01
C LYS A 226 -24.06 4.90 4.31
N ARG A 227 -24.07 4.89 2.97
CA ARG A 227 -25.33 4.81 2.19
C ARG A 227 -25.78 3.40 1.89
N LEU A 228 -24.88 2.42 1.86
CA LEU A 228 -25.20 1.01 1.72
C LEU A 228 -25.16 0.26 3.06
N HIS A 229 -25.05 0.99 4.17
CA HIS A 229 -25.08 0.47 5.54
C HIS A 229 -24.01 -0.62 5.80
N PHE A 230 -22.82 -0.48 5.18
CA PHE A 230 -21.71 -1.39 5.43
C PHE A 230 -21.07 -1.10 6.80
N GLY A 231 -21.45 -1.88 7.79
CA GLY A 231 -21.02 -1.68 9.17
C GLY A 231 -21.62 -0.44 9.86
N ASN A 232 -21.07 -0.09 10.99
CA ASN A 232 -21.52 1.03 11.82
C ASN A 232 -20.79 2.35 11.49
N ASN A 233 -21.15 3.44 12.17
CA ASN A 233 -20.50 4.74 11.96
C ASN A 233 -18.99 4.73 12.26
N GLY A 234 -18.52 3.89 13.18
CA GLY A 234 -17.08 3.69 13.43
C GLY A 234 -16.36 3.10 12.24
N ASN A 235 -16.97 2.11 11.55
CA ASN A 235 -16.43 1.52 10.34
C ASN A 235 -16.38 2.53 9.19
N VAL A 236 -17.39 3.42 9.08
CA VAL A 236 -17.39 4.51 8.09
C VAL A 236 -16.19 5.43 8.29
N ILE A 237 -15.93 5.86 9.52
CA ILE A 237 -14.77 6.72 9.81
C ILE A 237 -13.46 5.96 9.61
N ALA A 238 -13.38 4.72 10.08
CA ALA A 238 -12.18 3.90 9.97
C ALA A 238 -11.78 3.64 8.51
N VAL A 239 -12.72 3.32 7.62
CA VAL A 239 -12.45 3.10 6.19
C VAL A 239 -12.03 4.38 5.46
N MET A 240 -12.44 5.54 5.95
CA MET A 240 -11.97 6.83 5.43
C MET A 240 -10.53 7.12 5.81
N LEU A 241 -10.12 6.77 7.02
CA LEU A 241 -8.78 7.06 7.55
C LEU A 241 -7.75 6.03 7.09
N GLU A 242 -8.06 4.74 7.25
CA GLU A 242 -7.18 3.63 6.86
C GLU A 242 -8.03 2.43 6.41
N PRO A 243 -8.24 2.27 5.10
CA PRO A 243 -9.13 1.23 4.55
C PRO A 243 -8.75 -0.20 4.93
N LEU A 244 -7.45 -0.49 5.15
CA LEU A 244 -6.98 -1.82 5.53
C LEU A 244 -7.57 -2.31 6.86
N THR A 245 -7.94 -1.39 7.74
CA THR A 245 -8.59 -1.73 9.02
C THR A 245 -10.00 -2.30 8.85
N GLN A 246 -10.58 -2.15 7.66
CA GLN A 246 -11.92 -2.62 7.29
C GLN A 246 -11.88 -3.68 6.18
N ALA A 247 -10.77 -4.43 6.10
CA ALA A 247 -10.55 -5.41 5.03
C ALA A 247 -11.59 -6.54 5.02
N ASP A 248 -12.14 -6.90 6.16
CA ASP A 248 -13.23 -7.86 6.33
C ASP A 248 -14.51 -7.40 5.60
N ILE A 249 -14.98 -6.17 5.87
CA ILE A 249 -16.16 -5.59 5.20
C ILE A 249 -15.88 -5.38 3.71
N VAL A 250 -14.70 -4.87 3.36
CA VAL A 250 -14.32 -4.63 1.98
C VAL A 250 -14.32 -5.91 1.15
N THR A 251 -13.82 -7.01 1.70
CA THR A 251 -13.74 -8.29 0.98
C THR A 251 -15.08 -9.00 0.84
N THR A 252 -16.06 -8.70 1.69
CA THR A 252 -17.44 -9.20 1.53
C THR A 252 -18.23 -8.42 0.49
N HIS A 253 -17.88 -7.14 0.24
CA HIS A 253 -18.58 -6.26 -0.71
C HIS A 253 -17.65 -5.70 -1.81
N PRO A 254 -16.87 -6.53 -2.52
CA PRO A 254 -15.82 -6.04 -3.42
C PRO A 254 -16.38 -5.24 -4.62
N ILE A 255 -17.52 -5.65 -5.19
CA ILE A 255 -18.06 -5.04 -6.41
C ILE A 255 -18.47 -3.58 -6.18
N PRO A 256 -19.33 -3.24 -5.20
CA PRO A 256 -19.71 -1.85 -4.95
C PRO A 256 -18.52 -1.00 -4.50
N ILE A 257 -17.66 -1.55 -3.65
CA ILE A 257 -16.54 -0.80 -3.09
C ILE A 257 -15.47 -0.53 -4.14
N TYR A 258 -14.97 -1.57 -4.84
CA TYR A 258 -13.91 -1.36 -5.84
C TYR A 258 -14.41 -0.61 -7.06
N GLY A 259 -15.63 -0.90 -7.54
CA GLY A 259 -16.23 -0.18 -8.66
C GLY A 259 -16.31 1.32 -8.39
N SER A 260 -16.85 1.72 -7.23
CA SER A 260 -16.95 3.14 -6.87
C SER A 260 -15.58 3.78 -6.65
N ASN A 261 -14.64 3.07 -6.02
CA ASN A 261 -13.29 3.56 -5.79
C ASN A 261 -12.49 3.75 -7.08
N PHE A 262 -12.70 2.91 -8.09
CA PHE A 262 -12.06 3.12 -9.39
C PHE A 262 -12.44 4.47 -9.99
N PHE A 263 -13.72 4.82 -10.00
CA PHE A 263 -14.17 6.11 -10.52
C PHE A 263 -13.78 7.28 -9.61
N GLY A 264 -13.94 7.13 -8.28
CA GLY A 264 -13.58 8.19 -7.33
C GLY A 264 -12.09 8.50 -7.34
N GLY A 265 -11.25 7.47 -7.33
CA GLY A 265 -9.79 7.60 -7.47
C GLY A 265 -9.39 8.14 -8.84
N GLY A 266 -10.10 7.73 -9.90
CA GLY A 266 -9.87 8.22 -11.26
C GLY A 266 -10.14 9.72 -11.39
N ILE A 267 -11.27 10.20 -10.87
CA ILE A 267 -11.61 11.64 -10.88
C ILE A 267 -10.58 12.44 -10.07
N ALA A 268 -10.22 11.97 -8.89
CA ALA A 268 -9.21 12.60 -8.05
C ALA A 268 -7.83 12.62 -8.74
N GLY A 269 -7.45 11.53 -9.40
CA GLY A 269 -6.21 11.43 -10.16
C GLY A 269 -6.17 12.36 -11.37
N VAL A 270 -7.28 12.55 -12.08
CA VAL A 270 -7.39 13.56 -13.15
C VAL A 270 -7.19 14.95 -12.58
N GLY A 271 -7.81 15.29 -11.45
CA GLY A 271 -7.61 16.58 -10.78
C GLY A 271 -6.15 16.82 -10.40
N ALA A 272 -5.48 15.81 -9.85
CA ALA A 272 -4.06 15.88 -9.54
C ALA A 272 -3.19 16.06 -10.79
N ALA A 273 -3.49 15.34 -11.86
CA ALA A 273 -2.77 15.44 -13.13
C ALA A 273 -2.94 16.82 -13.80
N MET A 274 -4.17 17.35 -13.84
CA MET A 274 -4.44 18.69 -14.39
C MET A 274 -3.71 19.79 -13.64
N LEU A 275 -3.62 19.67 -12.33
CA LEU A 275 -2.89 20.60 -11.49
C LEU A 275 -1.38 20.29 -11.44
N GLY A 276 -0.91 19.21 -12.06
CA GLY A 276 0.50 18.81 -12.04
C GLY A 276 1.03 18.63 -10.62
N ILE A 277 0.28 17.94 -9.77
CA ILE A 277 0.71 17.65 -8.39
C ILE A 277 1.82 16.61 -8.42
N VAL A 278 2.98 16.99 -7.93
CA VAL A 278 4.14 16.09 -7.78
C VAL A 278 4.27 15.61 -6.33
N ASN A 279 4.78 14.40 -6.17
CA ASN A 279 5.10 13.85 -4.87
C ASN A 279 6.36 12.96 -4.98
N ASN A 280 7.41 13.32 -4.27
CA ASN A 280 8.68 12.58 -4.32
C ASN A 280 8.87 11.67 -3.09
N ALA A 281 7.78 11.40 -2.36
CA ALA A 281 7.73 10.48 -1.23
C ALA A 281 7.07 9.16 -1.64
N PRO A 282 7.82 8.14 -2.11
CA PRO A 282 7.27 6.82 -2.42
C PRO A 282 6.58 6.23 -1.18
N GLY A 283 5.53 5.42 -1.40
CA GLY A 283 4.84 4.79 -0.28
C GLY A 283 3.82 5.67 0.47
N THR A 284 3.53 6.88 -0.02
CA THR A 284 2.50 7.77 0.59
C THR A 284 1.12 7.64 -0.05
N ALA A 285 0.86 6.57 -0.81
CA ALA A 285 -0.45 6.29 -1.40
C ALA A 285 -1.43 5.70 -0.36
N SER A 286 -1.86 6.52 0.57
CA SER A 286 -2.84 6.22 1.63
C SER A 286 -3.59 7.51 1.98
N PRO A 287 -4.78 7.46 2.61
CA PRO A 287 -5.59 8.65 2.83
C PRO A 287 -4.88 9.81 3.52
N ILE A 288 -4.30 9.59 4.69
CA ILE A 288 -3.64 10.66 5.47
C ILE A 288 -2.30 11.08 4.87
N PRO A 289 -1.35 10.18 4.57
CA PRO A 289 -0.12 10.55 3.89
C PRO A 289 -0.37 11.19 2.53
N GLY A 290 -1.36 10.69 1.78
CA GLY A 290 -1.73 11.23 0.46
C GLY A 290 -2.30 12.64 0.52
N MET A 291 -2.94 13.01 1.63
CA MET A 291 -3.37 14.39 1.89
C MET A 291 -2.18 15.31 2.19
N LEU A 292 -1.22 14.86 2.98
CA LEU A 292 -0.21 15.73 3.59
C LEU A 292 1.11 15.77 2.81
N ALA A 293 1.59 14.65 2.30
CA ALA A 293 2.90 14.58 1.64
C ALA A 293 3.05 15.52 0.42
N PRO A 294 2.02 15.75 -0.43
CA PRO A 294 2.14 16.67 -1.55
C PRO A 294 2.48 18.11 -1.16
N PHE A 295 2.18 18.55 0.08
CA PHE A 295 2.53 19.89 0.54
C PHE A 295 4.04 20.15 0.60
N ALA A 296 4.84 19.11 0.81
CA ALA A 296 6.30 19.22 0.81
C ALA A 296 6.89 19.53 -0.57
N PHE A 297 6.14 19.32 -1.67
CA PHE A 297 6.66 19.38 -3.02
C PHE A 297 5.92 20.37 -3.94
N ASN A 298 4.83 21.00 -3.48
CA ASN A 298 3.98 21.87 -4.27
C ASN A 298 3.55 23.10 -3.48
N ALA A 299 3.17 24.17 -4.18
CA ALA A 299 2.56 25.34 -3.56
C ALA A 299 1.27 24.96 -2.80
N PRO A 300 1.09 25.38 -1.53
CA PRO A 300 -0.04 24.97 -0.70
C PRO A 300 -1.42 25.15 -1.34
N GLY A 301 -1.66 26.32 -1.98
CA GLY A 301 -2.94 26.59 -2.66
C GLY A 301 -3.27 25.62 -3.77
N LYS A 302 -2.26 25.13 -4.48
CA LYS A 302 -2.40 24.12 -5.53
C LYS A 302 -2.78 22.76 -4.98
N VAL A 303 -2.17 22.37 -3.85
CA VAL A 303 -2.49 21.13 -3.14
C VAL A 303 -3.92 21.19 -2.59
N VAL A 304 -4.28 22.27 -1.91
CA VAL A 304 -5.64 22.46 -1.38
C VAL A 304 -6.69 22.34 -2.49
N MET A 305 -6.45 22.94 -3.66
CA MET A 305 -7.35 22.82 -4.80
C MET A 305 -7.48 21.37 -5.29
N ALA A 306 -6.35 20.65 -5.42
CA ALA A 306 -6.36 19.23 -5.81
C ALA A 306 -7.13 18.36 -4.81
N LEU A 307 -6.92 18.60 -3.51
CA LEU A 307 -7.62 17.89 -2.44
C LEU A 307 -9.12 18.21 -2.44
N ALA A 308 -9.50 19.46 -2.68
CA ALA A 308 -10.93 19.85 -2.77
C ALA A 308 -11.61 19.14 -3.97
N ILE A 309 -10.98 19.14 -5.15
CA ILE A 309 -11.46 18.40 -6.34
C ILE A 309 -11.59 16.92 -6.03
N ALA A 310 -10.57 16.35 -5.38
CA ALA A 310 -10.55 14.93 -5.01
C ALA A 310 -11.65 14.57 -4.01
N ALA A 311 -11.87 15.39 -2.98
CA ALA A 311 -12.90 15.16 -1.98
C ALA A 311 -14.32 15.23 -2.58
N VAL A 312 -14.59 16.27 -3.36
CA VAL A 312 -15.89 16.43 -4.04
C VAL A 312 -16.11 15.32 -5.06
N GLY A 313 -15.13 15.06 -5.92
CA GLY A 313 -15.20 14.01 -6.94
C GLY A 313 -15.37 12.62 -6.33
N GLY A 314 -14.63 12.33 -5.24
CA GLY A 314 -14.76 11.09 -4.50
C GLY A 314 -16.14 10.92 -3.84
N GLY A 315 -16.66 11.99 -3.22
CA GLY A 315 -18.01 12.01 -2.65
C GLY A 315 -19.09 11.77 -3.71
N ILE A 316 -19.00 12.43 -4.86
CA ILE A 316 -19.93 12.24 -5.98
C ILE A 316 -19.86 10.80 -6.51
N ALA A 317 -18.65 10.27 -6.70
CA ALA A 317 -18.47 8.88 -7.16
C ALA A 317 -19.07 7.87 -6.17
N GLY A 318 -18.88 8.09 -4.86
CA GLY A 318 -19.50 7.30 -3.81
C GLY A 318 -21.02 7.39 -3.81
N PHE A 319 -21.56 8.60 -4.01
CA PHE A 319 -23.01 8.81 -4.12
C PHE A 319 -23.62 8.09 -5.32
N ILE A 320 -23.05 8.27 -6.52
CA ILE A 320 -23.49 7.58 -7.73
C ILE A 320 -23.34 6.08 -7.55
N GLY A 321 -22.21 5.61 -7.03
CA GLY A 321 -21.98 4.21 -6.73
C GLY A 321 -23.04 3.61 -5.80
N SER A 322 -23.44 4.34 -4.75
CA SER A 322 -24.50 3.87 -3.85
C SER A 322 -25.87 3.72 -4.52
N ILE A 323 -26.15 4.49 -5.58
CA ILE A 323 -27.38 4.34 -6.38
C ILE A 323 -27.26 3.13 -7.31
N VAL A 324 -26.13 3.03 -8.03
CA VAL A 324 -25.87 1.93 -8.98
C VAL A 324 -25.86 0.58 -8.29
N PHE A 325 -25.25 0.53 -7.11
CA PHE A 325 -25.09 -0.70 -6.33
C PHE A 325 -26.11 -0.84 -5.19
N LYS A 326 -27.26 -0.19 -5.28
CA LYS A 326 -28.30 -0.22 -4.22
C LYS A 326 -28.74 -1.64 -3.84
N LYS A 327 -28.62 -2.61 -4.76
CA LYS A 327 -28.94 -4.03 -4.48
C LYS A 327 -28.01 -4.68 -3.42
N PHE A 328 -26.92 -4.05 -3.06
CA PHE A 328 -25.98 -4.50 -2.00
C PHE A 328 -26.21 -3.78 -0.67
N ASP A 329 -27.26 -2.98 -0.55
CA ASP A 329 -27.63 -2.28 0.69
C ASP A 329 -28.02 -3.31 1.76
N GLU A 330 -27.30 -3.34 2.88
CA GLU A 330 -27.56 -4.25 4.00
C GLU A 330 -28.74 -3.79 4.87
N GLY A 331 -29.21 -2.57 4.66
CA GLY A 331 -30.26 -1.97 5.47
C GLY A 331 -29.75 -1.52 6.84
N VAL A 332 -30.59 -0.78 7.56
CA VAL A 332 -30.33 -0.42 8.96
C VAL A 332 -30.78 -1.61 9.80
N GLU A 333 -29.89 -2.54 10.14
CA GLU A 333 -30.14 -3.38 11.31
C GLU A 333 -30.07 -2.45 12.51
N ALA A 334 -31.18 -2.31 13.24
CA ALA A 334 -31.20 -1.60 14.50
C ALA A 334 -30.24 -2.34 15.46
N VAL A 335 -29.03 -1.79 15.58
CA VAL A 335 -28.11 -2.20 16.64
C VAL A 335 -28.61 -1.49 17.88
N ASP A 336 -29.41 -2.21 18.66
CA ASP A 336 -29.74 -1.87 20.04
C ASP A 336 -28.49 -1.93 20.92
#